data_728749f2be0c4aa2c69b5cdd093d285e
#
_entry.id   728749f2be0c4aa2c69b5cdd093d285e
#
_cell.length_a   1.000
_cell.length_b   1.000
_cell.length_c   1.000
_cell.angle_alpha   90.00
_cell.angle_beta   90.00
_cell.angle_gamma   90.00
#
_symmetry.space_group_name_H-M   'P 1'
#
loop_
_entity.id
_entity.type
_entity.pdbx_description
1 polymer ?
#
loop_
_entity_poly.entity_id
_entity_poly.type
_entity_poly.pdbx_seq_one_letter_code
_entity_poly.pdbx_strand_id
1 'polypeptide(L)'
;MRIAVLGGAFDPIHNGHLQIAKQALKQLRVDEVWFMPSAATPLKQTQAASFSDRAAMVALAIRPYRHMKLCTLEHELEGVSYSIRTVKELKKRYPKHSFCWLIGDDQARQFDRWKDSEDLKQQLPFYVFSREQHTEQLPAGLQRVVMQLIPVSSSEIRKGHKLYQVPEAVRAYMGLHALYLESMVKEQMNEHRYLHSQSVAQLCVELAHAHGLDTRAAYIMGIAHDVCKQLPYEKAKAWMRAHMPDHLEEAAAIWHGYIGADYVNKVFHIR
;
A
#
# COMPACT_ATOMS: atom_id res chain seq x y z
N MET A 1 27.68 -3.23 -11.43
CA MET A 1 26.85 -3.69 -10.27
C MET A 1 25.75 -4.58 -10.79
N ARG A 2 25.37 -5.59 -10.01
CA ARG A 2 24.19 -6.42 -10.29
C ARG A 2 22.99 -5.89 -9.49
N ILE A 3 21.96 -5.47 -10.17
CA ILE A 3 20.81 -4.77 -9.58
C ILE A 3 19.54 -5.63 -9.75
N ALA A 4 18.82 -5.87 -8.68
CA ALA A 4 17.50 -6.47 -8.74
C ALA A 4 16.43 -5.37 -8.78
N VAL A 5 15.52 -5.44 -9.74
CA VAL A 5 14.40 -4.50 -9.86
C VAL A 5 13.15 -5.17 -9.28
N LEU A 6 12.55 -4.56 -8.27
CA LEU A 6 11.26 -4.95 -7.72
C LEU A 6 10.20 -3.95 -8.21
N GLY A 7 9.50 -4.33 -9.27
CA GLY A 7 8.39 -3.55 -9.84
C GLY A 7 7.08 -3.81 -9.12
N GLY A 8 6.29 -2.78 -8.90
CA GLY A 8 4.99 -2.94 -8.25
C GLY A 8 4.21 -1.64 -8.11
N ALA A 9 2.93 -1.75 -7.77
CA ALA A 9 2.12 -0.57 -7.48
C ALA A 9 2.58 0.13 -6.19
N PHE A 10 2.96 -0.66 -5.15
CA PHE A 10 3.29 -0.17 -3.80
C PHE A 10 2.22 0.75 -3.22
N ASP A 11 0.98 0.30 -3.24
CA ASP A 11 -0.22 1.06 -2.95
C ASP A 11 -1.00 0.52 -1.71
N PRO A 12 -0.43 0.57 -0.47
CA PRO A 12 0.91 1.02 -0.11
C PRO A 12 1.99 -0.08 -0.16
N ILE A 13 3.25 0.32 0.01
CA ILE A 13 4.35 -0.59 0.33
C ILE A 13 4.15 -1.21 1.72
N HIS A 14 4.59 -2.46 1.91
CA HIS A 14 4.47 -3.19 3.16
C HIS A 14 5.65 -4.15 3.41
N ASN A 15 5.70 -4.73 4.61
CA ASN A 15 6.81 -5.62 5.03
C ASN A 15 7.02 -6.82 4.10
N GLY A 16 5.98 -7.31 3.43
CA GLY A 16 6.12 -8.36 2.41
C GLY A 16 7.02 -7.94 1.25
N HIS A 17 6.89 -6.71 0.76
CA HIS A 17 7.78 -6.17 -0.29
C HIS A 17 9.22 -6.02 0.21
N LEU A 18 9.39 -5.49 1.43
CA LEU A 18 10.71 -5.35 2.05
C LEU A 18 11.38 -6.70 2.28
N GLN A 19 10.60 -7.72 2.63
CA GLN A 19 11.08 -9.08 2.82
C GLN A 19 11.62 -9.68 1.52
N ILE A 20 10.90 -9.52 0.39
CA ILE A 20 11.37 -9.93 -0.93
C ILE A 20 12.72 -9.27 -1.24
N ALA A 21 12.84 -7.97 -1.03
CA ALA A 21 14.08 -7.25 -1.28
C ALA A 21 15.25 -7.73 -0.41
N LYS A 22 15.01 -7.97 0.88
CA LYS A 22 16.02 -8.54 1.81
C LYS A 22 16.48 -9.93 1.37
N GLN A 23 15.54 -10.78 0.94
CA GLN A 23 15.86 -12.11 0.46
C GLN A 23 16.60 -12.08 -0.89
N ALA A 24 16.27 -11.16 -1.78
CA ALA A 24 17.00 -10.97 -3.02
C ALA A 24 18.47 -10.60 -2.75
N LEU A 25 18.73 -9.65 -1.86
CA LEU A 25 20.10 -9.30 -1.44
C LEU A 25 20.87 -10.50 -0.87
N LYS A 26 20.17 -11.35 -0.09
CA LYS A 26 20.79 -12.52 0.55
C LYS A 26 21.05 -13.67 -0.39
N GLN A 27 20.08 -13.99 -1.27
CA GLN A 27 20.08 -15.24 -2.04
C GLN A 27 20.59 -15.07 -3.48
N LEU A 28 20.41 -13.89 -4.11
CA LEU A 28 20.70 -13.68 -5.52
C LEU A 28 22.05 -13.01 -5.77
N ARG A 29 22.83 -12.72 -4.73
CA ARG A 29 24.13 -12.01 -4.84
C ARG A 29 24.02 -10.73 -5.67
N VAL A 30 22.97 -9.93 -5.44
CA VAL A 30 22.80 -8.61 -6.04
C VAL A 30 23.37 -7.54 -5.12
N ASP A 31 23.89 -6.47 -5.70
CA ASP A 31 24.49 -5.36 -4.95
C ASP A 31 23.43 -4.42 -4.39
N GLU A 32 22.35 -4.22 -5.15
CA GLU A 32 21.24 -3.35 -4.77
C GLU A 32 19.90 -3.93 -5.22
N VAL A 33 18.81 -3.53 -4.51
CA VAL A 33 17.43 -3.70 -4.96
C VAL A 33 16.80 -2.34 -5.23
N TRP A 34 16.34 -2.16 -6.46
CA TRP A 34 15.65 -0.95 -6.87
C TRP A 34 14.14 -1.17 -6.84
N PHE A 35 13.46 -0.44 -5.97
CA PHE A 35 11.99 -0.39 -5.92
C PHE A 35 11.50 0.55 -7.01
N MET A 36 10.70 0.03 -7.92
CA MET A 36 10.19 0.77 -9.07
C MET A 36 8.66 0.85 -9.03
N PRO A 37 8.08 1.95 -8.47
CA PRO A 37 6.64 2.15 -8.50
C PRO A 37 6.14 2.29 -9.94
N SER A 38 5.11 1.52 -10.29
CA SER A 38 4.48 1.63 -11.61
C SER A 38 3.75 2.97 -11.76
N ALA A 39 3.91 3.63 -12.92
CA ALA A 39 3.20 4.88 -13.22
C ALA A 39 1.73 4.61 -13.52
N ALA A 40 1.46 3.81 -14.54
CA ALA A 40 0.12 3.36 -14.91
C ALA A 40 0.17 1.86 -15.22
N THR A 41 -0.51 1.04 -14.43
CA THR A 41 -0.46 -0.42 -14.55
C THR A 41 -1.43 -0.90 -15.61
N PRO A 42 -1.00 -1.62 -16.67
CA PRO A 42 -1.90 -2.08 -17.74
C PRO A 42 -3.01 -3.02 -17.27
N LEU A 43 -2.76 -3.76 -16.19
CA LEU A 43 -3.65 -4.81 -15.66
C LEU A 43 -4.53 -4.36 -14.49
N LYS A 44 -4.38 -3.11 -14.01
CA LYS A 44 -5.21 -2.54 -12.94
C LYS A 44 -5.72 -1.18 -13.35
N GLN A 45 -7.03 -0.97 -13.35
CA GLN A 45 -7.67 0.23 -13.87
C GLN A 45 -7.40 1.50 -13.05
N THR A 46 -7.20 1.40 -11.73
CA THR A 46 -6.93 2.56 -10.86
C THR A 46 -6.01 2.21 -9.69
N GLN A 47 -5.15 3.13 -9.34
CA GLN A 47 -4.38 3.13 -8.08
C GLN A 47 -5.08 4.07 -7.11
N ALA A 48 -5.16 3.68 -5.83
CA ALA A 48 -5.88 4.46 -4.83
C ALA A 48 -5.08 5.69 -4.38
N ALA A 49 -3.74 5.60 -4.37
CA ALA A 49 -2.85 6.72 -4.07
C ALA A 49 -2.12 7.21 -5.33
N SER A 50 -1.81 8.51 -5.37
CA SER A 50 -1.04 9.13 -6.46
C SER A 50 0.35 8.49 -6.62
N PHE A 51 0.98 8.66 -7.78
CA PHE A 51 2.36 8.20 -7.95
C PHE A 51 3.31 8.85 -6.93
N SER A 52 3.17 10.14 -6.67
CA SER A 52 3.98 10.88 -5.71
C SER A 52 3.85 10.33 -4.29
N ASP A 53 2.64 10.01 -3.85
CA ASP A 53 2.42 9.41 -2.53
C ASP A 53 3.03 8.00 -2.43
N ARG A 54 2.86 7.18 -3.47
CA ARG A 54 3.42 5.83 -3.50
C ARG A 54 4.95 5.84 -3.52
N ALA A 55 5.56 6.74 -4.28
CA ALA A 55 7.01 6.95 -4.31
C ALA A 55 7.53 7.45 -2.96
N ALA A 56 6.83 8.41 -2.31
CA ALA A 56 7.17 8.88 -0.97
C ALA A 56 7.09 7.76 0.07
N MET A 57 6.02 6.95 0.05
CA MET A 57 5.88 5.79 0.93
C MET A 57 7.01 4.76 0.72
N VAL A 58 7.40 4.50 -0.52
CA VAL A 58 8.55 3.62 -0.83
C VAL A 58 9.84 4.21 -0.27
N ALA A 59 10.12 5.49 -0.52
CA ALA A 59 11.31 6.17 -0.02
C ALA A 59 11.42 6.10 1.52
N LEU A 60 10.30 6.33 2.23
CA LEU A 60 10.23 6.21 3.69
C LEU A 60 10.49 4.77 4.16
N ALA A 61 9.90 3.78 3.50
CA ALA A 61 10.05 2.37 3.87
C ALA A 61 11.47 1.86 3.71
N ILE A 62 12.17 2.29 2.66
CA ILE A 62 13.52 1.81 2.35
C ILE A 62 14.64 2.66 2.98
N ARG A 63 14.32 3.82 3.55
CA ARG A 63 15.30 4.73 4.18
C ARG A 63 16.30 4.05 5.12
N PRO A 64 15.92 3.04 5.94
CA PRO A 64 16.86 2.36 6.82
C PRO A 64 17.82 1.39 6.09
N TYR A 65 17.63 1.12 4.78
CA TYR A 65 18.32 0.05 4.07
C TYR A 65 19.26 0.60 3.00
N ARG A 66 20.59 0.56 3.26
CA ARG A 66 21.63 1.12 2.39
C ARG A 66 21.63 0.59 0.95
N HIS A 67 21.25 -0.69 0.77
CA HIS A 67 21.26 -1.37 -0.53
C HIS A 67 19.88 -1.40 -1.22
N MET A 68 18.92 -0.58 -0.75
CA MET A 68 17.60 -0.42 -1.35
C MET A 68 17.47 1.00 -1.89
N LYS A 69 17.01 1.14 -3.13
CA LYS A 69 16.87 2.44 -3.81
C LYS A 69 15.48 2.59 -4.40
N LEU A 70 14.97 3.81 -4.43
CA LEU A 70 13.81 4.18 -5.22
C LEU A 70 14.24 4.47 -6.65
N CYS A 71 13.54 3.90 -7.63
CA CYS A 71 13.72 4.17 -9.05
C CYS A 71 12.39 4.66 -9.65
N THR A 72 12.35 5.89 -10.15
CA THR A 72 11.16 6.55 -10.70
C THR A 72 11.06 6.43 -12.23
N LEU A 73 11.88 5.59 -12.84
CA LEU A 73 12.00 5.50 -14.28
C LEU A 73 10.68 5.31 -15.03
N GLU A 74 9.76 4.47 -14.50
CA GLU A 74 8.46 4.27 -15.16
C GLU A 74 7.60 5.54 -15.22
N HIS A 75 7.72 6.42 -14.23
CA HIS A 75 7.04 7.71 -14.24
C HIS A 75 7.65 8.67 -15.28
N GLU A 76 8.97 8.67 -15.41
CA GLU A 76 9.69 9.50 -16.37
C GLU A 76 9.41 9.09 -17.83
N LEU A 77 9.06 7.82 -18.05
CA LEU A 77 8.80 7.30 -19.39
C LEU A 77 7.43 7.70 -19.96
N GLU A 78 6.56 8.28 -19.16
CA GLU A 78 5.18 8.64 -19.51
C GLU A 78 4.35 7.49 -20.16
N GLY A 79 3.04 7.53 -19.99
CA GLY A 79 2.12 6.55 -20.54
C GLY A 79 2.08 5.22 -19.79
N VAL A 80 1.71 4.14 -20.47
CA VAL A 80 1.51 2.82 -19.86
C VAL A 80 2.85 2.17 -19.51
N SER A 81 2.95 1.67 -18.27
CA SER A 81 4.13 0.98 -17.72
C SER A 81 4.25 -0.45 -18.28
N TYR A 82 4.80 -0.57 -19.50
CA TYR A 82 5.17 -1.87 -20.05
C TYR A 82 6.60 -2.23 -19.65
N SER A 83 6.77 -3.36 -18.95
CA SER A 83 8.07 -3.79 -18.44
C SER A 83 9.14 -3.94 -19.52
N ILE A 84 8.78 -4.33 -20.74
CA ILE A 84 9.74 -4.42 -21.87
C ILE A 84 10.35 -3.06 -22.20
N ARG A 85 9.56 -1.99 -22.19
CA ARG A 85 10.04 -0.61 -22.42
C ARG A 85 10.97 -0.17 -21.29
N THR A 86 10.57 -0.44 -20.05
CA THR A 86 11.34 -0.12 -18.85
C THR A 86 12.70 -0.84 -18.85
N VAL A 87 12.73 -2.12 -19.19
CA VAL A 87 13.98 -2.90 -19.27
C VAL A 87 14.94 -2.36 -20.34
N LYS A 88 14.43 -2.04 -21.54
CA LYS A 88 15.22 -1.46 -22.62
C LYS A 88 15.85 -0.11 -22.18
N GLU A 89 15.06 0.73 -21.51
CA GLU A 89 15.55 2.04 -21.03
C GLU A 89 16.54 1.90 -19.85
N LEU A 90 16.33 0.96 -18.91
CA LEU A 90 17.30 0.65 -17.86
C LEU A 90 18.68 0.29 -18.44
N LYS A 91 18.70 -0.63 -19.41
CA LYS A 91 19.97 -1.05 -20.07
C LYS A 91 20.64 0.10 -20.80
N LYS A 92 19.88 0.98 -21.42
CA LYS A 92 20.37 2.15 -22.13
C LYS A 92 20.98 3.19 -21.17
N ARG A 93 20.28 3.50 -20.06
CA ARG A 93 20.75 4.50 -19.06
C ARG A 93 21.90 3.99 -18.20
N TYR A 94 21.94 2.68 -17.93
CA TYR A 94 22.91 2.06 -17.04
C TYR A 94 23.68 0.90 -17.70
N PRO A 95 24.43 1.15 -18.79
CA PRO A 95 25.07 0.09 -19.59
C PRO A 95 26.13 -0.70 -18.83
N LYS A 96 26.63 -0.17 -17.69
CA LYS A 96 27.63 -0.84 -16.84
C LYS A 96 26.99 -1.71 -15.74
N HIS A 97 25.65 -1.78 -15.69
CA HIS A 97 24.93 -2.57 -14.71
C HIS A 97 24.28 -3.79 -15.36
N SER A 98 24.22 -4.89 -14.63
CA SER A 98 23.39 -6.04 -14.99
C SER A 98 22.13 -6.04 -14.12
N PHE A 99 21.01 -6.40 -14.73
CA PHE A 99 19.70 -6.36 -14.06
C PHE A 99 19.10 -7.75 -13.98
N CYS A 100 18.27 -7.96 -12.93
CA CYS A 100 17.30 -9.04 -12.85
C CYS A 100 15.98 -8.46 -12.33
N TRP A 101 14.87 -9.14 -12.57
CA TRP A 101 13.54 -8.67 -12.18
C TRP A 101 12.93 -9.60 -11.14
N LEU A 102 12.35 -9.01 -10.08
CA LEU A 102 11.72 -9.72 -8.98
C LEU A 102 10.20 -9.62 -9.13
N ILE A 103 9.52 -10.75 -9.06
CA ILE A 103 8.06 -10.84 -9.11
C ILE A 103 7.53 -11.79 -8.03
N GLY A 104 6.27 -11.64 -7.66
CA GLY A 104 5.56 -12.60 -6.82
C GLY A 104 4.82 -13.67 -7.65
N ASP A 105 4.29 -14.69 -6.99
CA ASP A 105 3.53 -15.78 -7.63
C ASP A 105 2.32 -15.29 -8.44
N ASP A 106 1.62 -14.25 -7.95
CA ASP A 106 0.47 -13.66 -8.63
C ASP A 106 0.83 -13.02 -9.97
N GLN A 107 2.00 -12.39 -10.04
CA GLN A 107 2.54 -11.82 -11.28
C GLN A 107 3.08 -12.91 -12.21
N ALA A 108 3.74 -13.94 -11.66
CA ALA A 108 4.25 -15.07 -12.43
C ALA A 108 3.12 -15.82 -13.17
N ARG A 109 1.97 -16.04 -12.50
CA ARG A 109 0.77 -16.66 -13.13
C ARG A 109 0.19 -15.86 -14.29
N GLN A 110 0.45 -14.56 -14.35
CA GLN A 110 -0.03 -13.66 -15.40
C GLN A 110 1.08 -13.24 -16.37
N PHE A 111 2.28 -13.84 -16.26
CA PHE A 111 3.46 -13.40 -16.99
C PHE A 111 3.27 -13.47 -18.51
N ASP A 112 2.58 -14.49 -19.02
CA ASP A 112 2.32 -14.65 -20.45
C ASP A 112 1.38 -13.56 -21.02
N ARG A 113 0.67 -12.83 -20.15
CA ARG A 113 -0.15 -11.66 -20.52
C ARG A 113 0.66 -10.36 -20.58
N TRP A 114 1.93 -10.40 -20.16
CA TRP A 114 2.79 -9.23 -20.24
C TRP A 114 3.18 -8.96 -21.70
N LYS A 115 3.21 -7.69 -22.06
CA LYS A 115 3.60 -7.29 -23.40
C LYS A 115 5.02 -7.77 -23.71
N ASP A 116 5.18 -8.47 -24.84
CA ASP A 116 6.44 -9.00 -25.32
C ASP A 116 7.15 -9.89 -24.28
N SER A 117 6.40 -10.76 -23.57
CA SER A 117 6.87 -11.59 -22.47
C SER A 117 8.07 -12.47 -22.84
N GLU A 118 8.12 -13.01 -24.07
CA GLU A 118 9.24 -13.83 -24.55
C GLU A 118 10.51 -12.99 -24.76
N ASP A 119 10.39 -11.78 -25.34
CA ASP A 119 11.52 -10.84 -25.44
C ASP A 119 12.02 -10.44 -24.04
N LEU A 120 11.11 -10.19 -23.09
CA LEU A 120 11.47 -9.89 -21.70
C LEU A 120 12.36 -10.97 -21.06
N LYS A 121 12.02 -12.26 -21.24
CA LYS A 121 12.82 -13.39 -20.71
C LYS A 121 14.24 -13.42 -21.30
N GLN A 122 14.38 -12.99 -22.56
CA GLN A 122 15.69 -12.90 -23.21
C GLN A 122 16.50 -11.69 -22.73
N GLN A 123 15.82 -10.62 -22.30
CA GLN A 123 16.48 -9.39 -21.89
C GLN A 123 17.17 -9.48 -20.52
N LEU A 124 16.56 -10.18 -19.56
CA LEU A 124 17.10 -10.33 -18.21
C LEU A 124 16.43 -11.51 -17.46
N PRO A 125 17.10 -12.09 -16.44
CA PRO A 125 16.51 -13.14 -15.62
C PRO A 125 15.40 -12.61 -14.72
N PHE A 126 14.32 -13.41 -14.61
CA PHE A 126 13.18 -13.19 -13.71
C PHE A 126 13.23 -14.16 -12.54
N TYR A 127 13.11 -13.63 -11.31
CA TYR A 127 13.06 -14.41 -10.08
C TYR A 127 11.67 -14.30 -9.45
N VAL A 128 11.02 -15.45 -9.26
CA VAL A 128 9.69 -15.57 -8.66
C VAL A 128 9.82 -15.92 -7.19
N PHE A 129 9.42 -15.00 -6.32
CA PHE A 129 9.40 -15.24 -4.88
C PHE A 129 8.10 -15.93 -4.49
N SER A 130 8.23 -17.21 -4.13
CA SER A 130 7.13 -18.14 -3.84
C SER A 130 7.16 -18.64 -2.40
N ARG A 131 5.98 -19.03 -1.88
CA ARG A 131 5.88 -19.79 -0.63
C ARG A 131 6.39 -21.21 -0.85
N GLU A 132 6.96 -21.83 0.19
CA GLU A 132 7.43 -23.23 0.14
C GLU A 132 6.38 -24.23 -0.33
N GLN A 133 5.10 -23.95 -0.05
CA GLN A 133 3.96 -24.82 -0.38
C GLN A 133 3.48 -24.68 -1.83
N HIS A 134 3.98 -23.71 -2.59
CA HIS A 134 3.57 -23.51 -3.98
C HIS A 134 4.38 -24.42 -4.90
N THR A 135 3.79 -25.56 -5.26
CA THR A 135 4.38 -26.56 -6.18
C THR A 135 3.98 -26.33 -7.64
N GLU A 136 3.13 -25.34 -7.94
CA GLU A 136 2.71 -25.05 -9.30
C GLU A 136 3.90 -24.82 -10.23
N GLN A 137 3.83 -25.36 -11.44
CA GLN A 137 4.87 -25.19 -12.44
C GLN A 137 4.92 -23.73 -12.88
N LEU A 138 6.12 -23.14 -12.83
CA LEU A 138 6.32 -21.77 -13.32
C LEU A 138 6.35 -21.77 -14.86
N PRO A 139 5.93 -20.66 -15.49
CA PRO A 139 6.22 -20.43 -16.90
C PRO A 139 7.71 -20.62 -17.21
N ALA A 140 8.00 -21.23 -18.38
CA ALA A 140 9.37 -21.50 -18.79
C ALA A 140 10.22 -20.22 -18.79
N GLY A 141 11.47 -20.30 -18.34
CA GLY A 141 12.41 -19.19 -18.26
C GLY A 141 12.35 -18.35 -16.99
N LEU A 142 11.38 -18.61 -16.08
CA LEU A 142 11.33 -17.99 -14.76
C LEU A 142 12.05 -18.87 -13.71
N GLN A 143 12.74 -18.24 -12.75
CA GLN A 143 13.49 -18.94 -11.71
C GLN A 143 12.80 -18.78 -10.35
N ARG A 144 12.52 -19.88 -9.66
CA ARG A 144 11.88 -19.86 -8.34
C ARG A 144 12.89 -19.57 -7.24
N VAL A 145 12.51 -18.67 -6.34
CA VAL A 145 13.19 -18.39 -5.07
C VAL A 145 12.21 -18.71 -3.94
N VAL A 146 12.50 -19.75 -3.18
CA VAL A 146 11.64 -20.18 -2.07
C VAL A 146 11.91 -19.34 -0.83
N MET A 147 10.84 -18.86 -0.19
CA MET A 147 10.92 -18.14 1.08
C MET A 147 9.62 -18.23 1.87
N GLN A 148 9.72 -18.06 3.18
CA GLN A 148 8.55 -17.87 4.03
C GLN A 148 8.00 -16.46 3.82
N LEU A 149 6.93 -16.31 3.04
CA LEU A 149 6.31 -15.02 2.76
C LEU A 149 5.44 -14.55 3.93
N ILE A 150 5.52 -13.27 4.25
CA ILE A 150 4.56 -12.60 5.14
C ILE A 150 3.20 -12.56 4.44
N PRO A 151 2.13 -13.11 5.06
CA PRO A 151 0.80 -13.13 4.44
C PRO A 151 0.12 -11.76 4.55
N VAL A 152 0.47 -10.84 3.66
CA VAL A 152 -0.04 -9.46 3.61
C VAL A 152 -0.20 -9.02 2.15
N SER A 153 -1.23 -8.22 1.89
CA SER A 153 -1.44 -7.57 0.60
C SER A 153 -1.78 -6.09 0.78
N SER A 154 -1.42 -5.27 -0.21
CA SER A 154 -1.79 -3.84 -0.23
C SER A 154 -3.31 -3.65 -0.18
N SER A 155 -4.08 -4.55 -0.78
CA SER A 155 -5.56 -4.49 -0.76
C SER A 155 -6.12 -4.68 0.65
N GLU A 156 -5.57 -5.60 1.45
CA GLU A 156 -5.96 -5.74 2.87
C GLU A 156 -5.61 -4.49 3.68
N ILE A 157 -4.42 -3.92 3.43
CA ILE A 157 -3.99 -2.70 4.14
C ILE A 157 -4.92 -1.53 3.83
N ARG A 158 -5.31 -1.33 2.56
CA ARG A 158 -6.26 -0.26 2.19
C ARG A 158 -7.65 -0.38 2.83
N LYS A 159 -8.00 -1.56 3.33
CA LYS A 159 -9.22 -1.83 4.12
C LYS A 159 -8.99 -1.69 5.63
N GLY A 160 -7.80 -1.30 6.06
CA GLY A 160 -7.46 -1.18 7.48
C GLY A 160 -6.98 -2.47 8.14
N HIS A 161 -6.88 -3.58 7.37
CA HIS A 161 -6.39 -4.86 7.90
C HIS A 161 -4.86 -4.91 7.91
N LYS A 162 -4.30 -5.62 8.89
CA LYS A 162 -2.83 -5.87 8.97
C LYS A 162 -1.95 -4.61 8.91
N LEU A 163 -2.43 -3.48 9.40
CA LEU A 163 -1.68 -2.22 9.43
C LEU A 163 -0.32 -2.35 10.14
N TYR A 164 -0.18 -3.29 11.08
CA TYR A 164 1.08 -3.63 11.72
C TYR A 164 2.15 -4.16 10.75
N GLN A 165 1.75 -4.57 9.54
CA GLN A 165 2.67 -4.97 8.46
C GLN A 165 3.15 -3.80 7.59
N VAL A 166 2.73 -2.59 7.90
CA VAL A 166 3.20 -1.36 7.25
C VAL A 166 4.29 -0.73 8.12
N PRO A 167 5.44 -0.34 7.58
CA PRO A 167 6.46 0.38 8.34
C PRO A 167 5.88 1.64 9.00
N GLU A 168 6.30 1.94 10.22
CA GLU A 168 5.76 3.03 11.03
C GLU A 168 5.79 4.39 10.29
N ALA A 169 6.93 4.72 9.68
CA ALA A 169 7.07 5.96 8.91
C ALA A 169 6.08 6.04 7.72
N VAL A 170 5.73 4.91 7.12
CA VAL A 170 4.74 4.83 6.05
C VAL A 170 3.33 5.01 6.62
N ARG A 171 3.02 4.40 7.77
CA ARG A 171 1.72 4.61 8.45
C ARG A 171 1.52 6.06 8.86
N ALA A 172 2.55 6.70 9.40
CA ALA A 172 2.51 8.13 9.73
C ALA A 172 2.25 8.99 8.48
N TYR A 173 2.90 8.67 7.36
CA TYR A 173 2.66 9.33 6.08
C TYR A 173 1.22 9.13 5.58
N MET A 174 0.72 7.90 5.62
CA MET A 174 -0.67 7.58 5.25
C MET A 174 -1.66 8.40 6.07
N GLY A 175 -1.46 8.51 7.37
CA GLY A 175 -2.29 9.31 8.27
C GLY A 175 -2.22 10.80 7.94
N LEU A 176 -1.01 11.34 7.83
CA LEU A 176 -0.80 12.77 7.50
C LEU A 176 -1.49 13.16 6.19
N HIS A 177 -1.55 12.26 5.22
CA HIS A 177 -2.17 12.49 3.92
C HIS A 177 -3.58 11.92 3.78
N ALA A 178 -4.17 11.36 4.86
CA ALA A 178 -5.47 10.68 4.89
C ALA A 178 -5.62 9.63 3.76
N LEU A 179 -4.51 8.97 3.39
CA LEU A 179 -4.53 7.97 2.33
C LEU A 179 -5.35 6.76 2.76
N TYR A 180 -6.22 6.29 1.87
CA TYR A 180 -7.09 5.12 2.04
C TYR A 180 -8.16 5.28 3.13
N LEU A 181 -8.34 6.48 3.71
CA LEU A 181 -9.31 6.74 4.77
C LEU A 181 -10.71 6.26 4.40
N GLU A 182 -11.20 6.65 3.23
CA GLU A 182 -12.54 6.25 2.78
C GLU A 182 -12.72 4.73 2.70
N SER A 183 -11.72 4.03 2.14
CA SER A 183 -11.77 2.57 2.03
C SER A 183 -11.79 1.91 3.40
N MET A 184 -11.03 2.45 4.36
CA MET A 184 -10.97 1.93 5.72
C MET A 184 -12.26 2.22 6.49
N VAL A 185 -12.83 3.41 6.33
CA VAL A 185 -14.13 3.78 6.93
C VAL A 185 -15.25 2.93 6.35
N LYS A 186 -15.28 2.76 5.02
CA LYS A 186 -16.28 1.92 4.34
C LYS A 186 -16.27 0.48 4.83
N GLU A 187 -15.10 -0.09 5.12
CA GLU A 187 -14.99 -1.46 5.64
C GLU A 187 -15.59 -1.63 7.06
N GLN A 188 -15.71 -0.54 7.84
CA GLN A 188 -16.22 -0.57 9.21
C GLN A 188 -17.74 -0.40 9.32
N MET A 189 -18.45 -0.10 8.24
CA MET A 189 -19.87 0.21 8.27
C MET A 189 -20.62 -0.36 7.05
N ASN A 190 -21.96 -0.45 7.18
CA ASN A 190 -22.80 -0.84 6.05
C ASN A 190 -22.89 0.31 5.02
N GLU A 191 -23.37 -0.03 3.81
CA GLU A 191 -23.45 0.91 2.69
C GLU A 191 -24.31 2.14 2.98
N HIS A 192 -25.46 1.95 3.60
CA HIS A 192 -26.37 3.06 3.95
C HIS A 192 -25.68 4.08 4.87
N ARG A 193 -24.96 3.60 5.89
CA ARG A 193 -24.22 4.48 6.81
C ARG A 193 -23.01 5.12 6.15
N TYR A 194 -22.34 4.42 5.26
CA TYR A 194 -21.24 4.99 4.50
C TYR A 194 -21.70 6.14 3.60
N LEU A 195 -22.84 5.99 2.90
CA LEU A 195 -23.45 7.06 2.10
C LEU A 195 -23.85 8.26 2.97
N HIS A 196 -24.43 8.01 4.17
CA HIS A 196 -24.68 9.07 5.14
C HIS A 196 -23.38 9.81 5.52
N SER A 197 -22.31 9.09 5.87
CA SER A 197 -21.04 9.69 6.23
C SER A 197 -20.43 10.49 5.09
N GLN A 198 -20.57 10.06 3.83
CA GLN A 198 -20.14 10.85 2.66
C GLN A 198 -20.93 12.17 2.55
N SER A 199 -22.26 12.13 2.73
CA SER A 199 -23.08 13.34 2.69
C SER A 199 -22.70 14.33 3.80
N VAL A 200 -22.45 13.81 5.02
CA VAL A 200 -21.99 14.64 6.15
C VAL A 200 -20.59 15.22 5.86
N ALA A 201 -19.68 14.43 5.30
CA ALA A 201 -18.34 14.93 4.94
C ALA A 201 -18.41 16.06 3.92
N GLN A 202 -19.25 15.92 2.89
CA GLN A 202 -19.46 16.97 1.89
C GLN A 202 -20.00 18.24 2.52
N LEU A 203 -21.01 18.15 3.37
CA LEU A 203 -21.57 19.30 4.09
C LEU A 203 -20.53 19.97 4.99
N CYS A 204 -19.72 19.18 5.72
CA CYS A 204 -18.64 19.71 6.55
C CYS A 204 -17.62 20.51 5.71
N VAL A 205 -17.28 20.02 4.52
CA VAL A 205 -16.37 20.74 3.59
C VAL A 205 -16.98 22.07 3.13
N GLU A 206 -18.25 22.08 2.75
CA GLU A 206 -18.95 23.29 2.32
C GLU A 206 -19.01 24.35 3.44
N LEU A 207 -19.36 23.92 4.66
CA LEU A 207 -19.37 24.81 5.83
C LEU A 207 -17.96 25.31 6.16
N ALA A 208 -16.96 24.44 6.18
CA ALA A 208 -15.58 24.84 6.43
C ALA A 208 -15.08 25.86 5.40
N HIS A 209 -15.37 25.65 4.12
CA HIS A 209 -15.04 26.60 3.07
C HIS A 209 -15.72 27.96 3.29
N ALA A 210 -17.03 27.96 3.61
CA ALA A 210 -17.79 29.20 3.85
C ALA A 210 -17.26 30.01 5.04
N HIS A 211 -16.68 29.34 6.04
CA HIS A 211 -16.15 29.95 7.25
C HIS A 211 -14.62 30.07 7.28
N GLY A 212 -13.92 29.80 6.16
CA GLY A 212 -12.46 29.93 6.09
C GLY A 212 -11.70 28.93 6.98
N LEU A 213 -12.31 27.78 7.29
CA LEU A 213 -11.72 26.70 8.09
C LEU A 213 -11.01 25.65 7.20
N ASP A 214 -10.25 24.76 7.82
CA ASP A 214 -9.58 23.66 7.13
C ASP A 214 -10.60 22.64 6.58
N THR A 215 -10.83 22.69 5.27
CA THR A 215 -11.75 21.81 4.55
C THR A 215 -11.33 20.35 4.60
N ARG A 216 -10.02 20.06 4.70
CA ARG A 216 -9.50 18.72 4.81
C ARG A 216 -9.80 18.12 6.18
N ALA A 217 -9.55 18.86 7.25
CA ALA A 217 -9.90 18.42 8.61
C ALA A 217 -11.42 18.20 8.72
N ALA A 218 -12.22 19.10 8.15
CA ALA A 218 -13.67 18.98 8.10
C ALA A 218 -14.13 17.71 7.36
N TYR A 219 -13.50 17.41 6.21
CA TYR A 219 -13.76 16.17 5.47
C TYR A 219 -13.46 14.93 6.31
N ILE A 220 -12.28 14.86 6.94
CA ILE A 220 -11.86 13.73 7.78
C ILE A 220 -12.84 13.51 8.93
N MET A 221 -13.21 14.58 9.62
CA MET A 221 -14.21 14.51 10.72
C MET A 221 -15.55 14.02 10.20
N GLY A 222 -16.04 14.56 9.08
CA GLY A 222 -17.32 14.20 8.49
C GLY A 222 -17.39 12.75 8.03
N ILE A 223 -16.35 12.24 7.33
CA ILE A 223 -16.37 10.87 6.82
C ILE A 223 -16.21 9.82 7.94
N ALA A 224 -15.50 10.16 9.02
CA ALA A 224 -15.18 9.23 10.10
C ALA A 224 -16.09 9.34 11.33
N HIS A 225 -17.00 10.33 11.41
CA HIS A 225 -17.78 10.61 12.63
C HIS A 225 -18.55 9.40 13.16
N ASP A 226 -19.08 8.56 12.28
CA ASP A 226 -19.88 7.38 12.61
C ASP A 226 -19.11 6.04 12.44
N VAL A 227 -17.80 6.06 12.26
CA VAL A 227 -16.98 4.87 11.93
C VAL A 227 -17.17 3.72 12.93
N CYS A 228 -17.41 4.02 14.19
CA CYS A 228 -17.64 3.03 15.27
C CYS A 228 -19.12 2.89 15.71
N LYS A 229 -20.06 3.50 14.97
CA LYS A 229 -21.49 3.49 15.33
C LYS A 229 -22.13 2.11 15.37
N GLN A 230 -21.62 1.19 14.57
CA GLN A 230 -22.12 -0.18 14.46
C GLN A 230 -21.37 -1.18 15.36
N LEU A 231 -20.49 -0.68 16.24
CA LEU A 231 -19.78 -1.54 17.17
C LEU A 231 -20.79 -2.15 18.18
N PRO A 232 -20.77 -3.48 18.42
CA PRO A 232 -21.62 -4.12 19.42
C PRO A 232 -21.47 -3.48 20.80
N TYR A 233 -22.59 -3.29 21.52
CA TYR A 233 -22.62 -2.62 22.81
C TYR A 233 -21.57 -3.12 23.81
N GLU A 234 -21.44 -4.45 23.97
CA GLU A 234 -20.47 -5.03 24.90
C GLU A 234 -19.02 -4.70 24.52
N LYS A 235 -18.71 -4.63 23.22
CA LYS A 235 -17.39 -4.22 22.74
C LYS A 235 -17.14 -2.73 22.98
N ALA A 236 -18.15 -1.90 22.71
CA ALA A 236 -18.08 -0.46 22.99
C ALA A 236 -17.90 -0.20 24.48
N LYS A 237 -18.66 -0.85 25.34
CA LYS A 237 -18.58 -0.75 26.81
C LYS A 237 -17.22 -1.20 27.35
N ALA A 238 -16.71 -2.32 26.86
CA ALA A 238 -15.38 -2.82 27.23
C ALA A 238 -14.28 -1.83 26.84
N TRP A 239 -14.38 -1.26 25.64
CA TRP A 239 -13.45 -0.26 25.18
C TRP A 239 -13.50 1.02 26.02
N MET A 240 -14.71 1.58 26.27
CA MET A 240 -14.92 2.77 27.11
C MET A 240 -14.34 2.57 28.50
N ARG A 241 -14.61 1.42 29.13
CA ARG A 241 -14.06 1.08 30.45
C ARG A 241 -12.54 1.06 30.49
N ALA A 242 -11.90 0.60 29.42
CA ALA A 242 -10.45 0.48 29.34
C ALA A 242 -9.74 1.81 29.02
N HIS A 243 -10.38 2.71 28.24
CA HIS A 243 -9.71 3.87 27.66
C HIS A 243 -10.31 5.23 28.08
N MET A 244 -11.61 5.25 28.41
CA MET A 244 -12.36 6.46 28.77
C MET A 244 -13.29 6.21 29.97
N PRO A 245 -12.76 5.75 31.13
CA PRO A 245 -13.60 5.38 32.27
C PRO A 245 -14.43 6.53 32.80
N ASP A 246 -13.95 7.78 32.72
CA ASP A 246 -14.64 8.99 33.21
C ASP A 246 -15.90 9.32 32.36
N HIS A 247 -16.01 8.78 31.16
CA HIS A 247 -17.15 8.97 30.25
C HIS A 247 -18.08 7.75 30.18
N LEU A 248 -17.86 6.75 31.05
CA LEU A 248 -18.65 5.51 31.02
C LEU A 248 -20.13 5.72 31.43
N GLU A 249 -20.38 6.72 32.28
CA GLU A 249 -21.74 7.06 32.75
C GLU A 249 -22.54 7.87 31.72
N GLU A 250 -21.91 8.34 30.66
CA GLU A 250 -22.61 9.04 29.59
C GLU A 250 -23.47 8.08 28.76
N ALA A 251 -24.46 8.63 28.04
CA ALA A 251 -25.36 7.82 27.22
C ALA A 251 -24.58 6.98 26.19
N ALA A 252 -24.79 5.67 26.19
CA ALA A 252 -24.11 4.74 25.28
C ALA A 252 -24.27 5.12 23.80
N ALA A 253 -25.31 5.90 23.46
CA ALA A 253 -25.53 6.39 22.10
C ALA A 253 -24.42 7.32 21.57
N ILE A 254 -23.64 7.95 22.45
CA ILE A 254 -22.54 8.88 22.05
C ILE A 254 -21.15 8.24 22.15
N TRP A 255 -21.02 7.06 22.76
CA TRP A 255 -19.71 6.40 22.90
C TRP A 255 -18.98 6.17 21.58
N HIS A 256 -19.72 5.99 20.47
CA HIS A 256 -19.10 5.82 19.16
C HIS A 256 -18.25 7.01 18.74
N GLY A 257 -18.54 8.22 19.20
CA GLY A 257 -17.73 9.41 18.94
C GLY A 257 -16.34 9.31 19.59
N TYR A 258 -16.28 8.92 20.87
CA TYR A 258 -15.00 8.70 21.59
C TYR A 258 -14.19 7.56 20.98
N ILE A 259 -14.86 6.43 20.71
CA ILE A 259 -14.22 5.25 20.11
C ILE A 259 -13.75 5.56 18.69
N GLY A 260 -14.55 6.28 17.91
CA GLY A 260 -14.21 6.71 16.56
C GLY A 260 -13.01 7.65 16.50
N ALA A 261 -12.94 8.61 17.42
CA ALA A 261 -11.78 9.50 17.55
C ALA A 261 -10.49 8.72 17.87
N ASP A 262 -10.55 7.77 18.80
CA ASP A 262 -9.41 6.90 19.13
C ASP A 262 -9.02 6.01 17.93
N TYR A 263 -10.01 5.44 17.22
CA TYR A 263 -9.79 4.66 16.03
C TYR A 263 -9.04 5.48 14.96
N VAL A 264 -9.52 6.69 14.66
CA VAL A 264 -8.89 7.59 13.69
C VAL A 264 -7.47 7.95 14.12
N ASN A 265 -7.28 8.26 15.41
CA ASN A 265 -5.95 8.56 15.94
C ASN A 265 -4.99 7.36 15.82
N LYS A 266 -5.41 6.16 16.23
CA LYS A 266 -4.55 4.96 16.22
C LYS A 266 -4.24 4.46 14.82
N VAL A 267 -5.23 4.53 13.92
CA VAL A 267 -5.11 4.01 12.54
C VAL A 267 -4.41 5.00 11.62
N PHE A 268 -4.75 6.29 11.76
CA PHE A 268 -4.29 7.35 10.84
C PHE A 268 -3.31 8.33 11.48
N HIS A 269 -3.00 8.19 12.79
CA HIS A 269 -2.18 9.16 13.53
C HIS A 269 -2.68 10.63 13.40
N ILE A 270 -3.98 10.82 13.19
CA ILE A 270 -4.64 12.11 13.14
C ILE A 270 -5.01 12.47 14.58
N ARG A 271 -4.47 13.59 15.09
CA ARG A 271 -4.77 14.14 16.41
C ARG A 271 -5.82 15.23 16.32
#